data_87e7b37bbe4b51e40ec44dfa3749d44f
#
_entry.id   87e7b37bbe4b51e40ec44dfa3749d44f
#
_cell.length_a   1.000
_cell.length_b   1.000
_cell.length_c   1.000
_cell.angle_alpha   90.00
_cell.angle_beta   90.00
_cell.angle_gamma   90.00
#
_symmetry.space_group_name_H-M   'P 1'
#
loop_
_entity.id
_entity.type
_entity.pdbx_description
1 polymer ?
#
loop_
_entity_poly.entity_id
_entity_poly.type
_entity_poly.pdbx_seq_one_letter_code
_entity_poly.pdbx_strand_id
1 'polypeptide(L)'
;MILALALSLSVSAFAAGNITISNATIGENYQAYKIFDASFNAAGDVSYTIDTTIVVDEEEVPNPIFVKLFGADGKADNTYFNYEASTGVVTLKDGIKNDDLFEYLDTLVVDIDPTAEKLDVTAEVVTFEGLDNGYYVIKRNNVNTTAITVNTNAPDVEVIDKNQLPSKPEKEADKATANVGDPISWTIEFTSTNYDGDVKVESYTIKDTLNPTGWANINKDSIKVKVGGKDLTAADFTATKDADGNFTIFIPWVDAAGEFKYDATAKVEISYSGVVTNVAAANDQEPYVNNVELDWSCDTTPGDSDTTETTVLNLGLSKVDGSGTKLENAEFVLYTDAACTKPVKVSGDNGVYKVDPNSENTTVKTPAGGELVIMGLAEGTYYLKETKAPAGYNQLSDTITVVVDEETGYTYTIGGVTYEIFNSTEVVNNKGVELPSTGGQGTMLMITIGTMMAFAFAVLLITQKKMSVYHD
;
A
#
# COMPACT_ATOMS: atom_id res chain seq x y z
N MET A 1 -41.41 61.58 45.53
CA MET A 1 -41.70 60.16 45.58
C MET A 1 -41.68 59.62 44.15
N ILE A 2 -40.52 59.15 43.71
CA ILE A 2 -40.30 58.66 42.37
C ILE A 2 -40.57 57.15 42.39
N LEU A 3 -41.60 56.71 41.76
CA LEU A 3 -41.93 55.27 41.62
C LEU A 3 -41.08 54.68 40.48
N ALA A 4 -40.04 53.96 40.87
CA ALA A 4 -39.26 53.15 39.93
C ALA A 4 -40.11 51.93 39.57
N LEU A 5 -40.55 51.89 38.30
CA LEU A 5 -41.19 50.70 37.71
C LEU A 5 -40.05 49.76 37.30
N ALA A 6 -39.82 48.75 38.13
CA ALA A 6 -38.93 47.64 37.76
C ALA A 6 -39.67 46.80 36.72
N LEU A 7 -39.32 46.93 35.45
CA LEU A 7 -39.69 45.97 34.43
C LEU A 7 -38.90 44.70 34.70
N SER A 8 -39.52 43.71 35.31
CA SER A 8 -38.95 42.35 35.36
C SER A 8 -39.08 41.78 33.94
N LEU A 9 -38.02 41.82 33.19
CA LEU A 9 -37.80 40.95 32.05
C LEU A 9 -37.76 39.54 32.62
N SER A 10 -38.88 38.82 32.52
CA SER A 10 -38.86 37.36 32.69
C SER A 10 -38.07 36.78 31.51
N VAL A 11 -36.80 36.59 31.68
CA VAL A 11 -36.05 35.65 30.85
C VAL A 11 -36.73 34.29 31.12
N SER A 12 -37.64 33.89 30.23
CA SER A 12 -38.05 32.51 30.17
C SER A 12 -36.82 31.71 29.87
N ALA A 13 -36.32 30.96 30.87
CA ALA A 13 -35.30 29.94 30.63
C ALA A 13 -35.95 28.93 29.66
N PHE A 14 -35.65 29.09 28.38
CA PHE A 14 -35.96 28.05 27.42
C PHE A 14 -35.21 26.81 27.83
N ALA A 15 -35.89 25.65 27.83
CA ALA A 15 -35.23 24.39 28.14
C ALA A 15 -34.10 24.19 27.12
N ALA A 16 -32.89 24.21 27.61
CA ALA A 16 -31.74 23.94 26.78
C ALA A 16 -31.76 22.46 26.35
N GLY A 17 -31.45 22.21 25.10
CA GLY A 17 -31.39 20.87 24.51
C GLY A 17 -30.02 20.53 24.03
N ASN A 18 -29.83 19.30 23.59
CA ASN A 18 -28.57 18.81 23.08
C ASN A 18 -28.74 18.25 21.66
N ILE A 19 -27.74 18.46 20.83
CA ILE A 19 -27.59 17.75 19.54
C ILE A 19 -26.42 16.79 19.69
N THR A 20 -26.72 15.49 19.62
CA THR A 20 -25.70 14.45 19.63
C THR A 20 -25.48 13.95 18.21
N ILE A 21 -24.24 14.01 17.74
CA ILE A 21 -23.81 13.45 16.47
C ILE A 21 -23.22 12.09 16.74
N SER A 22 -23.85 11.05 16.21
CA SER A 22 -23.32 9.68 16.18
C SER A 22 -22.60 9.45 14.87
N ASN A 23 -21.67 8.52 14.83
CA ASN A 23 -20.85 8.23 13.67
C ASN A 23 -19.96 9.42 13.24
N ALA A 24 -19.54 10.24 14.22
CA ALA A 24 -18.66 11.37 13.94
C ALA A 24 -17.26 10.87 13.51
N THR A 25 -16.67 11.57 12.53
CA THR A 25 -15.31 11.27 12.05
C THR A 25 -14.29 11.87 13.00
N ILE A 26 -13.44 11.03 13.57
CA ILE A 26 -12.35 11.47 14.45
C ILE A 26 -11.36 12.34 13.65
N GLY A 27 -10.92 13.45 14.27
CA GLY A 27 -10.03 14.43 13.64
C GLY A 27 -10.74 15.51 12.82
N GLU A 28 -12.06 15.42 12.68
CA GLU A 28 -12.85 16.39 11.94
C GLU A 28 -13.46 17.48 12.87
N ASN A 29 -13.90 18.57 12.27
CA ASN A 29 -14.56 19.68 12.98
C ASN A 29 -16.05 19.64 12.73
N TYR A 30 -16.84 19.74 13.80
CA TYR A 30 -18.30 19.83 13.71
C TYR A 30 -18.78 21.20 14.18
N GLN A 31 -19.72 21.79 13.46
CA GLN A 31 -20.25 23.12 13.71
C GLN A 31 -21.77 23.08 13.65
N ALA A 32 -22.42 23.74 14.60
CA ALA A 32 -23.87 23.90 14.64
C ALA A 32 -24.23 25.37 14.43
N TYR A 33 -25.08 25.63 13.45
CA TYR A 33 -25.56 26.98 13.09
C TYR A 33 -27.06 27.07 13.35
N LYS A 34 -27.47 27.92 14.29
CA LYS A 34 -28.85 28.19 14.53
C LYS A 34 -29.41 29.12 13.45
N ILE A 35 -30.35 28.64 12.67
CA ILE A 35 -30.96 29.38 11.57
C ILE A 35 -32.18 30.17 12.04
N PHE A 36 -33.07 29.50 12.81
CA PHE A 36 -34.29 30.09 13.34
C PHE A 36 -34.45 29.73 14.82
N ASP A 37 -35.12 30.61 15.57
CA ASP A 37 -35.67 30.29 16.87
C ASP A 37 -36.92 29.43 16.68
N ALA A 38 -37.15 28.47 17.58
CA ALA A 38 -38.33 27.63 17.56
C ALA A 38 -39.16 27.80 18.83
N SER A 39 -40.45 28.02 18.68
CA SER A 39 -41.43 28.04 19.74
C SER A 39 -42.48 26.97 19.50
N PHE A 40 -43.10 26.47 20.59
CA PHE A 40 -44.01 25.34 20.54
C PHE A 40 -45.32 25.70 21.26
N ASN A 41 -46.44 25.30 20.68
CA ASN A 41 -47.74 25.38 21.36
C ASN A 41 -47.96 24.14 22.24
N ALA A 42 -49.03 24.13 23.01
CA ALA A 42 -49.40 23.03 23.89
C ALA A 42 -49.72 21.71 23.15
N ALA A 43 -49.97 21.75 21.83
CA ALA A 43 -50.17 20.57 20.98
C ALA A 43 -48.86 20.03 20.39
N GLY A 44 -47.74 20.77 20.55
CA GLY A 44 -46.43 20.41 20.01
C GLY A 44 -46.16 20.93 18.59
N ASP A 45 -47.05 21.78 18.05
CA ASP A 45 -46.81 22.41 16.74
C ASP A 45 -45.69 23.45 16.88
N VAL A 46 -44.74 23.42 15.95
CA VAL A 46 -43.60 24.34 15.91
C VAL A 46 -43.88 25.59 15.12
N SER A 47 -43.45 26.76 15.62
CA SER A 47 -43.39 28.01 14.88
C SER A 47 -41.94 28.52 14.91
N TYR A 48 -41.42 28.86 13.75
CA TYR A 48 -40.09 29.44 13.61
C TYR A 48 -40.15 30.95 13.52
N THR A 49 -39.18 31.60 14.21
CA THR A 49 -39.02 33.05 14.17
C THR A 49 -37.56 33.41 13.94
N ILE A 50 -37.31 34.61 13.49
CA ILE A 50 -35.97 35.16 13.36
C ILE A 50 -35.93 36.61 13.82
N ASP A 51 -34.97 36.95 14.66
CA ASP A 51 -34.75 38.33 15.07
C ASP A 51 -33.95 39.08 14.01
N THR A 52 -34.28 40.36 13.85
CA THR A 52 -33.60 41.26 12.89
C THR A 52 -32.20 41.68 13.36
N THR A 53 -31.97 41.62 14.65
CA THR A 53 -30.71 41.96 15.31
C THR A 53 -30.29 40.88 16.28
N ILE A 54 -29.00 40.79 16.57
CA ILE A 54 -28.42 39.96 17.60
C ILE A 54 -27.45 40.79 18.47
N VAL A 55 -27.13 40.33 19.67
CA VAL A 55 -26.17 41.01 20.54
C VAL A 55 -24.81 40.33 20.42
N VAL A 56 -23.80 41.09 20.01
CA VAL A 56 -22.42 40.69 19.94
C VAL A 56 -21.59 41.70 20.74
N ASP A 57 -20.80 41.24 21.69
CA ASP A 57 -19.96 42.08 22.56
C ASP A 57 -20.71 43.24 23.24
N GLU A 58 -21.91 42.93 23.75
CA GLU A 58 -22.84 43.90 24.38
C GLU A 58 -23.43 44.96 23.40
N GLU A 59 -23.15 44.87 22.10
CA GLU A 59 -23.74 45.76 21.09
C GLU A 59 -24.81 45.00 20.25
N GLU A 60 -25.88 45.70 19.96
CA GLU A 60 -26.95 45.20 19.08
C GLU A 60 -26.51 45.41 17.61
N VAL A 61 -26.32 44.30 16.87
CA VAL A 61 -25.92 44.32 15.46
C VAL A 61 -26.96 43.64 14.59
N PRO A 62 -27.03 43.94 13.29
CA PRO A 62 -27.91 43.20 12.38
C PRO A 62 -27.63 41.71 12.39
N ASN A 63 -28.67 40.88 12.49
CA ASN A 63 -28.54 39.43 12.40
C ASN A 63 -28.08 39.03 10.98
N PRO A 64 -26.88 38.43 10.81
CA PRO A 64 -26.34 38.17 9.48
C PRO A 64 -27.19 37.13 8.70
N ILE A 65 -27.83 36.18 9.39
CA ILE A 65 -28.70 35.21 8.76
C ILE A 65 -29.97 35.91 8.25
N PHE A 66 -30.57 36.80 9.08
CA PHE A 66 -31.71 37.60 8.67
C PHE A 66 -31.40 38.43 7.42
N VAL A 67 -30.28 39.13 7.44
CA VAL A 67 -29.86 39.99 6.32
C VAL A 67 -29.65 39.18 5.04
N LYS A 68 -29.05 37.98 5.13
CA LYS A 68 -28.90 37.09 3.97
C LYS A 68 -30.24 36.56 3.45
N LEU A 69 -31.19 36.27 4.34
CA LEU A 69 -32.48 35.73 3.97
C LEU A 69 -33.41 36.79 3.38
N PHE A 70 -33.54 37.96 4.02
CA PHE A 70 -34.60 38.91 3.78
C PHE A 70 -34.11 40.34 3.51
N GLY A 71 -32.78 40.55 3.42
CA GLY A 71 -32.19 41.87 3.29
C GLY A 71 -32.22 42.68 4.61
N ALA A 72 -31.47 43.74 4.69
CA ALA A 72 -31.36 44.56 5.90
C ALA A 72 -32.68 45.21 6.35
N ASP A 73 -33.65 45.43 5.44
CA ASP A 73 -34.95 46.00 5.70
C ASP A 73 -36.10 44.95 5.76
N GLY A 74 -35.77 43.66 5.66
CA GLY A 74 -36.73 42.56 5.73
C GLY A 74 -37.67 42.43 4.53
N LYS A 75 -37.35 43.04 3.39
CA LYS A 75 -38.23 43.11 2.21
C LYS A 75 -37.72 42.34 1.00
N ALA A 76 -36.51 41.77 1.07
CA ALA A 76 -36.04 40.94 0.00
C ALA A 76 -36.89 39.67 -0.10
N ASP A 77 -37.29 39.32 -1.32
CA ASP A 77 -38.01 38.05 -1.57
C ASP A 77 -37.02 36.90 -1.50
N ASN A 78 -37.28 35.93 -0.64
CA ASN A 78 -36.50 34.72 -0.51
C ASN A 78 -37.15 33.58 -1.29
N THR A 79 -36.39 32.78 -2.01
CA THR A 79 -36.92 31.70 -2.84
C THR A 79 -37.55 30.58 -1.99
N TYR A 80 -37.07 30.35 -0.79
CA TYR A 80 -37.45 29.21 0.05
C TYR A 80 -38.39 29.58 1.19
N PHE A 81 -38.27 30.79 1.75
CA PHE A 81 -38.99 31.20 2.96
C PHE A 81 -39.86 32.43 2.76
N ASN A 82 -40.98 32.45 3.48
CA ASN A 82 -41.78 33.67 3.71
C ASN A 82 -41.43 34.26 5.07
N TYR A 83 -41.44 35.57 5.20
CA TYR A 83 -41.20 36.30 6.44
C TYR A 83 -42.34 37.26 6.72
N GLU A 84 -42.90 37.20 7.93
CA GLU A 84 -43.91 38.13 8.40
C GLU A 84 -43.30 39.14 9.36
N ALA A 85 -43.12 40.38 8.90
CA ALA A 85 -42.41 41.42 9.65
C ALA A 85 -43.10 41.86 10.95
N SER A 86 -44.43 41.66 11.07
CA SER A 86 -45.18 42.02 12.27
C SER A 86 -44.99 41.06 13.44
N THR A 87 -44.61 39.79 13.15
CA THR A 87 -44.50 38.70 14.12
C THR A 87 -43.13 38.10 14.17
N GLY A 88 -42.27 38.36 13.19
CA GLY A 88 -40.99 37.71 13.04
C GLY A 88 -41.07 36.26 12.54
N VAL A 89 -42.25 35.76 12.20
CA VAL A 89 -42.49 34.36 11.82
C VAL A 89 -41.93 34.06 10.43
N VAL A 90 -41.30 32.93 10.34
CA VAL A 90 -40.74 32.38 9.09
C VAL A 90 -41.47 31.08 8.75
N THR A 91 -41.91 30.93 7.50
CA THR A 91 -42.52 29.69 6.99
C THR A 91 -41.88 29.26 5.70
N LEU A 92 -41.77 27.94 5.50
CA LEU A 92 -41.33 27.39 4.24
C LEU A 92 -42.38 27.63 3.15
N LYS A 93 -41.95 27.99 1.93
CA LYS A 93 -42.83 28.11 0.78
C LYS A 93 -43.27 26.74 0.28
N ASP A 94 -44.47 26.70 -0.32
CA ASP A 94 -45.03 25.48 -0.88
C ASP A 94 -44.19 24.96 -2.06
N GLY A 95 -44.04 23.64 -2.14
CA GLY A 95 -43.41 22.96 -3.27
C GLY A 95 -41.87 22.94 -3.25
N ILE A 96 -41.25 23.40 -2.17
CA ILE A 96 -39.80 23.30 -1.98
C ILE A 96 -39.42 21.84 -1.74
N LYS A 97 -38.40 21.37 -2.46
CA LYS A 97 -37.82 20.06 -2.24
C LYS A 97 -36.76 20.12 -1.14
N ASN A 98 -36.65 19.03 -0.38
CA ASN A 98 -35.69 18.97 0.73
C ASN A 98 -34.23 19.15 0.25
N ASP A 99 -33.86 18.54 -0.86
CA ASP A 99 -32.50 18.64 -1.40
C ASP A 99 -32.13 20.08 -1.80
N ASP A 100 -33.03 20.77 -2.50
CA ASP A 100 -32.84 22.17 -2.92
C ASP A 100 -32.74 23.09 -1.69
N LEU A 101 -33.53 22.83 -0.64
CA LEU A 101 -33.48 23.57 0.62
C LEU A 101 -32.15 23.33 1.35
N PHE A 102 -31.73 22.09 1.39
CA PHE A 102 -30.53 21.71 2.08
C PHE A 102 -29.27 22.33 1.45
N GLU A 103 -29.18 22.30 0.11
CA GLU A 103 -28.13 22.98 -0.64
C GLU A 103 -28.14 24.49 -0.40
N TYR A 104 -29.34 25.11 -0.35
CA TYR A 104 -29.45 26.52 -0.04
C TYR A 104 -28.95 26.86 1.37
N LEU A 105 -29.34 26.08 2.38
CA LEU A 105 -28.90 26.25 3.77
C LEU A 105 -27.36 26.16 3.92
N ASP A 106 -26.72 25.39 3.07
CA ASP A 106 -25.24 25.32 3.03
C ASP A 106 -24.64 26.67 2.63
N THR A 107 -25.21 27.31 1.62
CA THR A 107 -24.74 28.63 1.17
C THR A 107 -25.04 29.71 2.17
N LEU A 108 -26.13 29.58 2.94
CA LEU A 108 -26.62 30.59 3.88
C LEU A 108 -25.62 30.83 5.03
N VAL A 109 -25.00 29.77 5.54
CA VAL A 109 -24.10 29.84 6.72
C VAL A 109 -22.62 30.08 6.37
N VAL A 110 -22.29 30.29 5.09
CA VAL A 110 -20.95 30.71 4.68
C VAL A 110 -20.65 32.08 5.28
N ASP A 111 -19.45 32.25 5.84
CA ASP A 111 -18.97 33.46 6.54
C ASP A 111 -19.84 33.88 7.75
N ILE A 112 -20.53 32.92 8.39
CA ILE A 112 -21.24 33.09 9.65
C ILE A 112 -20.55 32.30 10.73
N ASP A 113 -20.37 32.90 11.90
CA ASP A 113 -19.82 32.20 13.05
C ASP A 113 -20.81 31.12 13.55
N PRO A 114 -20.35 29.93 13.87
CA PRO A 114 -21.21 28.88 14.37
C PRO A 114 -21.76 29.21 15.76
N THR A 115 -22.98 28.78 16.05
CA THR A 115 -23.61 28.88 17.38
C THR A 115 -22.85 28.01 18.40
N ALA A 116 -22.33 26.87 17.96
CA ALA A 116 -21.47 25.97 18.73
C ALA A 116 -20.54 25.21 17.78
N GLU A 117 -19.35 24.88 18.30
CA GLU A 117 -18.37 24.10 17.53
C GLU A 117 -17.63 23.08 18.41
N LYS A 118 -17.19 22.01 17.77
CA LYS A 118 -16.30 20.97 18.32
C LYS A 118 -15.20 20.75 17.31
N LEU A 119 -13.98 21.12 17.66
CA LEU A 119 -12.81 21.03 16.79
C LEU A 119 -12.02 19.74 17.08
N ASP A 120 -11.42 19.16 16.04
CA ASP A 120 -10.56 17.97 16.13
C ASP A 120 -11.16 16.89 17.04
N VAL A 121 -12.39 16.47 16.75
CA VAL A 121 -13.11 15.54 17.62
C VAL A 121 -12.33 14.23 17.82
N THR A 122 -12.32 13.72 19.05
CA THR A 122 -11.54 12.53 19.44
C THR A 122 -12.41 11.31 19.70
N ALA A 123 -13.72 11.40 19.45
CA ALA A 123 -14.68 10.31 19.65
C ALA A 123 -15.74 10.30 18.56
N GLU A 124 -16.29 9.13 18.27
CA GLU A 124 -17.35 8.91 17.29
C GLU A 124 -18.73 9.45 17.73
N VAL A 125 -18.83 9.93 18.95
CA VAL A 125 -20.02 10.60 19.49
C VAL A 125 -19.62 12.00 19.94
N VAL A 126 -20.27 13.02 19.36
CA VAL A 126 -20.05 14.44 19.64
C VAL A 126 -21.34 15.07 20.07
N THR A 127 -21.35 15.76 21.22
CA THR A 127 -22.57 16.42 21.73
C THR A 127 -22.35 17.92 21.83
N PHE A 128 -23.24 18.69 21.21
CA PHE A 128 -23.44 20.10 21.48
C PHE A 128 -24.47 20.24 22.60
N GLU A 129 -24.04 20.71 23.75
CA GLU A 129 -24.86 20.81 24.94
C GLU A 129 -25.42 22.20 25.13
N GLY A 130 -26.61 22.30 25.73
CA GLY A 130 -27.18 23.55 26.20
C GLY A 130 -27.64 24.48 25.07
N LEU A 131 -28.04 23.93 23.94
CA LEU A 131 -28.58 24.70 22.81
C LEU A 131 -30.01 25.14 23.07
N ASP A 132 -30.31 26.37 22.69
CA ASP A 132 -31.69 26.88 22.70
C ASP A 132 -32.59 26.15 21.70
N ASN A 133 -33.90 26.17 21.92
CA ASN A 133 -34.83 25.66 20.92
C ASN A 133 -34.65 26.41 19.59
N GLY A 134 -34.54 25.67 18.50
CA GLY A 134 -34.25 26.25 17.20
C GLY A 134 -34.17 25.23 16.09
N TYR A 135 -34.05 25.75 14.88
CA TYR A 135 -33.73 25.00 13.68
C TYR A 135 -32.24 25.17 13.40
N TYR A 136 -31.50 24.09 13.37
CA TYR A 136 -30.06 24.08 13.25
C TYR A 136 -29.59 23.38 11.97
N VAL A 137 -28.56 23.92 11.37
CA VAL A 137 -27.72 23.23 10.34
C VAL A 137 -26.46 22.75 11.00
N ILE A 138 -26.12 21.50 10.78
CA ILE A 138 -24.88 20.88 11.26
C ILE A 138 -23.93 20.73 10.08
N LYS A 139 -22.70 21.16 10.23
CA LYS A 139 -21.62 21.00 9.23
C LYS A 139 -20.45 20.21 9.80
N ARG A 140 -19.81 19.44 8.92
CA ARG A 140 -18.51 18.82 9.15
C ARG A 140 -17.51 19.43 8.16
N ASN A 141 -16.43 20.05 8.65
CA ASN A 141 -15.41 20.70 7.80
C ASN A 141 -16.00 21.56 6.66
N ASN A 142 -17.01 22.35 6.97
CA ASN A 142 -17.75 23.18 6.01
C ASN A 142 -18.61 22.41 4.97
N VAL A 143 -18.83 21.12 5.15
CA VAL A 143 -19.81 20.34 4.38
C VAL A 143 -21.06 20.10 5.25
N ASN A 144 -22.27 20.32 4.70
CA ASN A 144 -23.50 20.03 5.43
C ASN A 144 -23.62 18.53 5.72
N THR A 145 -23.97 18.20 6.98
CA THR A 145 -24.33 16.84 7.35
C THR A 145 -25.84 16.69 7.50
N THR A 146 -26.51 17.67 8.11
CA THR A 146 -27.97 17.63 8.30
C THR A 146 -28.52 18.97 8.75
N ALA A 147 -29.86 19.07 8.71
CA ALA A 147 -30.64 20.13 9.39
C ALA A 147 -31.62 19.49 10.35
N ILE A 148 -31.72 20.01 11.59
CA ILE A 148 -32.53 19.41 12.64
C ILE A 148 -33.16 20.48 13.55
N THR A 149 -34.31 20.16 14.14
CA THR A 149 -34.99 21.00 15.13
C THR A 149 -34.78 20.50 16.55
N VAL A 150 -34.19 21.35 17.39
CA VAL A 150 -34.16 21.15 18.86
C VAL A 150 -35.41 21.76 19.46
N ASN A 151 -36.13 21.01 20.28
CA ASN A 151 -37.40 21.49 20.85
C ASN A 151 -37.67 20.96 22.26
N THR A 152 -38.62 21.58 22.98
CA THR A 152 -38.98 21.21 24.36
C THR A 152 -39.58 19.80 24.50
N ASN A 153 -40.13 19.22 23.43
CA ASN A 153 -40.71 17.88 23.44
C ASN A 153 -39.65 16.83 23.08
N ALA A 154 -38.58 17.23 22.37
CA ALA A 154 -37.40 16.47 22.03
C ALA A 154 -36.15 17.34 22.25
N PRO A 155 -35.78 17.61 23.53
CA PRO A 155 -34.66 18.49 23.82
C PRO A 155 -33.34 17.85 23.40
N ASP A 156 -33.25 16.53 23.47
CA ASP A 156 -32.08 15.76 23.04
C ASP A 156 -32.39 15.11 21.69
N VAL A 157 -31.68 15.53 20.67
CA VAL A 157 -31.85 15.01 19.30
C VAL A 157 -30.55 14.36 18.86
N GLU A 158 -30.68 13.26 18.17
CA GLU A 158 -29.57 12.53 17.59
C GLU A 158 -29.52 12.74 16.07
N VAL A 159 -28.30 12.98 15.58
CA VAL A 159 -27.96 13.10 14.18
C VAL A 159 -26.92 12.05 13.87
N ILE A 160 -27.15 11.27 12.84
CA ILE A 160 -26.15 10.33 12.34
C ILE A 160 -25.39 11.01 11.20
N ASP A 161 -24.07 11.11 11.32
CA ASP A 161 -23.23 11.55 10.20
C ASP A 161 -23.16 10.44 9.15
N LYS A 162 -23.91 10.63 8.06
CA LYS A 162 -24.06 9.64 6.98
C LYS A 162 -23.21 9.96 5.74
N ASN A 163 -22.47 11.06 5.77
CA ASN A 163 -21.67 11.53 4.62
C ASN A 163 -20.23 11.00 4.61
N GLN A 164 -19.96 9.96 5.35
CA GLN A 164 -18.67 9.29 5.33
C GLN A 164 -18.72 8.15 4.31
N LEU A 165 -17.75 8.12 3.42
CA LEU A 165 -17.44 6.95 2.64
C LEU A 165 -16.32 6.16 3.34
N PRO A 166 -16.19 4.86 3.10
CA PRO A 166 -15.00 4.12 3.51
C PRO A 166 -13.75 4.81 2.95
N SER A 167 -12.64 4.76 3.68
CA SER A 167 -11.40 5.24 3.09
C SER A 167 -10.98 4.32 1.94
N LYS A 168 -10.21 4.88 1.01
CA LYS A 168 -9.52 4.06 0.00
C LYS A 168 -8.72 2.96 0.70
N PRO A 169 -8.74 1.71 0.20
CA PRO A 169 -7.87 0.67 0.74
C PRO A 169 -6.40 1.03 0.50
N GLU A 170 -5.57 0.79 1.49
CA GLU A 170 -4.12 0.85 1.39
C GLU A 170 -3.58 -0.56 1.43
N LYS A 171 -2.77 -0.93 0.45
CA LYS A 171 -2.19 -2.26 0.33
C LYS A 171 -0.67 -2.19 0.35
N GLU A 172 -0.06 -3.02 1.17
CA GLU A 172 1.39 -3.13 1.28
C GLU A 172 1.86 -4.57 1.11
N ALA A 173 3.05 -4.75 0.54
CA ALA A 173 3.77 -6.02 0.50
C ALA A 173 5.03 -5.92 1.37
N ASP A 174 5.40 -7.00 2.03
CA ASP A 174 6.61 -7.05 2.87
C ASP A 174 7.91 -7.05 2.05
N LYS A 175 7.82 -7.21 0.72
CA LYS A 175 8.98 -7.29 -0.18
C LYS A 175 8.68 -6.65 -1.53
N ALA A 176 9.59 -5.80 -2.00
CA ALA A 176 9.58 -5.26 -3.36
C ALA A 176 10.13 -6.26 -4.39
N THR A 177 11.10 -7.11 -4.00
CA THR A 177 11.66 -8.18 -4.83
C THR A 177 11.62 -9.52 -4.11
N ALA A 178 11.48 -10.62 -4.85
CA ALA A 178 11.42 -11.96 -4.26
C ALA A 178 12.05 -13.03 -5.17
N ASN A 179 12.60 -14.10 -4.56
CA ASN A 179 12.92 -15.31 -5.31
C ASN A 179 11.64 -16.13 -5.54
N VAL A 180 11.62 -16.88 -6.63
CA VAL A 180 10.65 -17.97 -6.77
C VAL A 180 10.80 -18.94 -5.60
N GLY A 181 9.69 -19.23 -4.92
CA GLY A 181 9.66 -20.05 -3.72
C GLY A 181 9.76 -19.30 -2.40
N ASP A 182 10.05 -18.01 -2.41
CA ASP A 182 10.04 -17.20 -1.19
C ASP A 182 8.63 -16.97 -0.69
N PRO A 183 8.42 -16.91 0.63
CA PRO A 183 7.19 -16.41 1.20
C PRO A 183 7.10 -14.89 1.00
N ILE A 184 5.91 -14.42 0.69
CA ILE A 184 5.56 -13.00 0.61
C ILE A 184 4.28 -12.78 1.40
N SER A 185 4.19 -11.63 2.09
CA SER A 185 3.04 -11.26 2.91
C SER A 185 2.50 -9.91 2.50
N TRP A 186 1.18 -9.75 2.60
CA TRP A 186 0.49 -8.51 2.31
C TRP A 186 -0.37 -8.08 3.49
N THR A 187 -0.54 -6.77 3.59
CA THR A 187 -1.53 -6.14 4.46
C THR A 187 -2.44 -5.25 3.64
N ILE A 188 -3.71 -5.19 4.02
CA ILE A 188 -4.71 -4.28 3.46
C ILE A 188 -5.36 -3.58 4.64
N GLU A 189 -5.44 -2.25 4.58
CA GLU A 189 -6.03 -1.43 5.62
C GLU A 189 -7.03 -0.44 5.01
N PHE A 190 -8.15 -0.22 5.68
CA PHE A 190 -9.10 0.85 5.37
C PHE A 190 -9.93 1.20 6.61
N THR A 191 -10.50 2.40 6.61
CA THR A 191 -11.48 2.82 7.62
C THR A 191 -12.88 2.60 7.07
N SER A 192 -13.71 1.91 7.83
CA SER A 192 -15.08 1.60 7.46
C SER A 192 -16.04 2.77 7.66
N THR A 193 -17.27 2.61 7.18
CA THR A 193 -18.43 3.43 7.54
C THR A 193 -19.64 2.52 7.81
N ASN A 194 -20.64 3.05 8.55
CA ASN A 194 -21.92 2.40 8.74
C ASN A 194 -22.99 2.85 7.73
N TYR A 195 -22.76 3.97 7.06
CA TYR A 195 -23.69 4.52 6.09
C TYR A 195 -22.96 5.06 4.86
N ASP A 196 -23.59 4.90 3.71
CA ASP A 196 -23.25 5.58 2.47
C ASP A 196 -24.48 6.46 2.11
N GLY A 197 -24.34 7.76 2.33
CA GLY A 197 -25.50 8.66 2.33
C GLY A 197 -26.56 8.19 3.33
N ASP A 198 -27.79 7.97 2.81
CA ASP A 198 -28.92 7.46 3.63
C ASP A 198 -29.03 5.94 3.68
N VAL A 199 -28.15 5.23 3.01
CA VAL A 199 -28.20 3.77 2.89
C VAL A 199 -27.27 3.11 3.90
N LYS A 200 -27.81 2.13 4.61
CA LYS A 200 -27.06 1.35 5.60
C LYS A 200 -26.08 0.41 4.90
N VAL A 201 -24.80 0.44 5.30
CA VAL A 201 -23.81 -0.52 4.83
C VAL A 201 -24.03 -1.85 5.56
N GLU A 202 -24.38 -2.89 4.81
CA GLU A 202 -24.69 -4.21 5.37
C GLU A 202 -23.51 -5.18 5.27
N SER A 203 -22.56 -4.92 4.38
CA SER A 203 -21.39 -5.76 4.15
C SER A 203 -20.27 -5.05 3.42
N TYR A 204 -19.04 -5.54 3.60
CA TYR A 204 -17.87 -5.22 2.80
C TYR A 204 -17.41 -6.44 2.03
N THR A 205 -16.95 -6.20 0.80
CA THR A 205 -16.36 -7.22 -0.08
C THR A 205 -14.98 -6.74 -0.52
N ILE A 206 -13.96 -7.49 -0.19
CA ILE A 206 -12.58 -7.22 -0.56
C ILE A 206 -12.17 -8.27 -1.58
N LYS A 207 -11.85 -7.84 -2.81
CA LYS A 207 -11.38 -8.70 -3.90
C LYS A 207 -9.89 -8.48 -4.09
N ASP A 208 -9.13 -9.55 -4.12
CA ASP A 208 -7.69 -9.57 -4.32
C ASP A 208 -7.37 -10.34 -5.60
N THR A 209 -6.65 -9.71 -6.52
CA THR A 209 -6.38 -10.27 -7.84
C THR A 209 -4.90 -10.20 -8.21
N LEU A 210 -4.39 -11.32 -8.71
CA LEU A 210 -3.01 -11.49 -9.13
C LEU A 210 -2.85 -11.28 -10.65
N ASN A 211 -1.89 -10.42 -11.05
CA ASN A 211 -1.51 -10.24 -12.44
C ASN A 211 0.03 -10.32 -12.60
N PRO A 212 0.57 -11.29 -13.38
CA PRO A 212 -0.16 -12.36 -14.05
C PRO A 212 -0.79 -13.34 -13.08
N THR A 213 -1.88 -13.99 -13.51
CA THR A 213 -2.60 -15.00 -12.72
C THR A 213 -1.66 -16.04 -12.13
N GLY A 214 -1.82 -16.30 -10.83
CA GLY A 214 -1.13 -17.38 -10.12
C GLY A 214 0.36 -17.13 -9.85
N TRP A 215 0.89 -15.91 -9.99
CA TRP A 215 2.28 -15.61 -9.66
C TRP A 215 2.63 -15.80 -8.17
N ALA A 216 1.63 -15.79 -7.32
CA ALA A 216 1.76 -16.18 -5.92
C ALA A 216 0.72 -17.25 -5.57
N ASN A 217 1.14 -18.27 -4.85
CA ASN A 217 0.23 -19.26 -4.28
C ASN A 217 -0.21 -18.78 -2.90
N ILE A 218 -1.32 -18.03 -2.87
CA ILE A 218 -1.88 -17.50 -1.63
C ILE A 218 -2.34 -18.65 -0.73
N ASN A 219 -1.91 -18.62 0.52
CA ASN A 219 -2.39 -19.53 1.56
C ASN A 219 -3.68 -18.96 2.18
N LYS A 220 -4.83 -19.53 1.81
CA LYS A 220 -6.13 -19.12 2.34
C LYS A 220 -6.20 -19.17 3.87
N ASP A 221 -5.56 -20.16 4.48
CA ASP A 221 -5.59 -20.33 5.94
C ASP A 221 -4.72 -19.30 6.70
N SER A 222 -3.92 -18.53 5.98
CA SER A 222 -3.15 -17.41 6.55
C SER A 222 -3.95 -16.12 6.66
N ILE A 223 -5.14 -16.04 6.04
CA ILE A 223 -5.96 -14.83 6.04
C ILE A 223 -6.45 -14.54 7.44
N LYS A 224 -6.12 -13.36 7.94
CA LYS A 224 -6.57 -12.83 9.23
C LYS A 224 -7.23 -11.48 8.97
N VAL A 225 -8.33 -11.25 9.65
CA VAL A 225 -9.09 -10.00 9.59
C VAL A 225 -9.26 -9.45 10.99
N LYS A 226 -9.01 -8.17 11.16
CA LYS A 226 -9.30 -7.42 12.38
C LYS A 226 -10.23 -6.27 12.05
N VAL A 227 -11.13 -5.95 12.96
CA VAL A 227 -12.01 -4.79 12.88
C VAL A 227 -12.01 -4.10 14.24
N GLY A 228 -11.68 -2.80 14.28
CA GLY A 228 -11.56 -2.04 15.50
C GLY A 228 -10.55 -2.65 16.49
N GLY A 229 -9.45 -3.24 15.98
CA GLY A 229 -8.42 -3.91 16.78
C GLY A 229 -8.77 -5.31 17.29
N LYS A 230 -9.98 -5.83 17.01
CA LYS A 230 -10.40 -7.19 17.39
C LYS A 230 -10.18 -8.17 16.25
N ASP A 231 -9.54 -9.31 16.53
CA ASP A 231 -9.44 -10.42 15.59
C ASP A 231 -10.83 -11.03 15.32
N LEU A 232 -11.19 -11.15 14.03
CA LEU A 232 -12.39 -11.86 13.61
C LEU A 232 -12.14 -13.37 13.55
N THR A 233 -13.19 -14.14 13.78
CA THR A 233 -13.19 -15.60 13.66
C THR A 233 -13.76 -16.04 12.31
N ALA A 234 -13.61 -17.32 11.96
CA ALA A 234 -14.21 -17.89 10.76
C ALA A 234 -15.75 -17.82 10.71
N ALA A 235 -16.41 -17.46 11.81
CA ALA A 235 -17.86 -17.21 11.85
C ALA A 235 -18.22 -15.76 11.49
N ASP A 236 -17.26 -14.84 11.53
CA ASP A 236 -17.49 -13.41 11.35
C ASP A 236 -17.26 -12.95 9.91
N PHE A 237 -16.50 -13.70 9.12
CA PHE A 237 -16.25 -13.42 7.70
C PHE A 237 -16.13 -14.70 6.88
N THR A 238 -16.23 -14.59 5.57
CA THR A 238 -15.93 -15.69 4.65
C THR A 238 -14.80 -15.31 3.71
N ALA A 239 -13.89 -16.24 3.44
CA ALA A 239 -12.86 -16.09 2.43
C ALA A 239 -12.97 -17.22 1.39
N THR A 240 -13.05 -16.86 0.12
CA THR A 240 -13.09 -17.81 -1.00
C THR A 240 -11.90 -17.57 -1.90
N LYS A 241 -11.29 -18.65 -2.42
CA LYS A 241 -10.19 -18.59 -3.38
C LYS A 241 -10.65 -19.27 -4.67
N ASP A 242 -10.39 -18.61 -5.81
CA ASP A 242 -10.68 -19.17 -7.13
C ASP A 242 -9.54 -20.07 -7.65
N ALA A 243 -9.72 -20.62 -8.85
CA ALA A 243 -8.73 -21.49 -9.50
C ALA A 243 -7.49 -20.70 -9.96
N ASP A 244 -7.63 -19.41 -10.16
CA ASP A 244 -6.58 -18.49 -10.63
C ASP A 244 -5.70 -17.95 -9.48
N GLY A 245 -6.07 -18.28 -8.26
CA GLY A 245 -5.33 -17.86 -7.06
C GLY A 245 -5.85 -16.58 -6.42
N ASN A 246 -6.80 -15.88 -7.07
CA ASN A 246 -7.44 -14.70 -6.50
C ASN A 246 -8.33 -15.10 -5.33
N PHE A 247 -8.56 -14.19 -4.41
CA PHE A 247 -9.50 -14.46 -3.33
C PHE A 247 -10.48 -13.30 -3.12
N THR A 248 -11.59 -13.63 -2.47
CA THR A 248 -12.59 -12.66 -2.05
C THR A 248 -12.89 -12.86 -0.58
N ILE A 249 -12.82 -11.78 0.19
CA ILE A 249 -13.23 -11.73 1.60
C ILE A 249 -14.56 -10.99 1.65
N PHE A 250 -15.55 -11.60 2.31
CA PHE A 250 -16.84 -11.00 2.58
C PHE A 250 -17.02 -10.86 4.10
N ILE A 251 -17.29 -9.63 4.56
CA ILE A 251 -17.47 -9.29 5.97
C ILE A 251 -18.91 -8.77 6.16
N PRO A 252 -19.82 -9.56 6.77
CA PRO A 252 -21.14 -9.06 7.16
C PRO A 252 -21.01 -7.95 8.19
N TRP A 253 -21.51 -6.75 7.87
CA TRP A 253 -21.39 -5.57 8.74
C TRP A 253 -22.53 -5.43 9.72
N VAL A 254 -23.68 -6.07 9.41
CA VAL A 254 -24.83 -6.14 10.31
C VAL A 254 -25.08 -7.57 10.77
N ASP A 255 -25.78 -7.72 11.88
CA ASP A 255 -26.25 -9.00 12.39
C ASP A 255 -27.60 -9.41 11.76
N ALA A 256 -28.17 -10.53 12.21
CA ALA A 256 -29.44 -11.03 11.70
C ALA A 256 -30.67 -10.15 12.06
N ALA A 257 -30.54 -9.24 13.03
CA ALA A 257 -31.54 -8.26 13.39
C ALA A 257 -31.37 -6.94 12.61
N GLY A 258 -30.30 -6.83 11.81
CA GLY A 258 -29.96 -5.61 11.07
C GLY A 258 -29.21 -4.58 11.91
N GLU A 259 -28.71 -4.96 13.09
CA GLU A 259 -27.91 -4.07 13.93
C GLU A 259 -26.42 -4.14 13.56
N PHE A 260 -25.72 -3.02 13.64
CA PHE A 260 -24.29 -2.97 13.32
C PHE A 260 -23.48 -3.83 14.29
N LYS A 261 -22.58 -4.62 13.75
CA LYS A 261 -21.64 -5.47 14.51
C LYS A 261 -20.40 -4.70 14.95
N TYR A 262 -20.08 -3.60 14.30
CA TYR A 262 -18.85 -2.83 14.46
C TYR A 262 -19.14 -1.34 14.51
N ASP A 263 -18.20 -0.59 15.10
CA ASP A 263 -18.27 0.86 15.19
C ASP A 263 -18.16 1.52 13.79
N ALA A 264 -18.63 2.74 13.71
CA ALA A 264 -18.84 3.44 12.45
C ALA A 264 -17.56 3.73 11.67
N THR A 265 -16.47 4.04 12.38
CA THR A 265 -15.17 4.36 11.79
C THR A 265 -14.12 3.33 12.19
N ALA A 266 -14.54 2.07 12.26
CA ALA A 266 -13.65 0.99 12.64
C ALA A 266 -12.54 0.79 11.59
N LYS A 267 -11.28 0.75 12.03
CA LYS A 267 -10.18 0.34 11.18
C LYS A 267 -10.32 -1.16 10.86
N VAL A 268 -10.31 -1.48 9.58
CA VAL A 268 -10.24 -2.85 9.07
C VAL A 268 -8.81 -3.15 8.65
N GLU A 269 -8.25 -4.23 9.18
CA GLU A 269 -6.90 -4.70 8.89
C GLU A 269 -6.97 -6.14 8.42
N ILE A 270 -6.44 -6.42 7.23
CA ILE A 270 -6.39 -7.75 6.64
C ILE A 270 -4.93 -8.10 6.40
N SER A 271 -4.52 -9.29 6.83
CA SER A 271 -3.18 -9.80 6.54
C SER A 271 -3.25 -11.22 6.00
N TYR A 272 -2.38 -11.54 5.07
CA TYR A 272 -2.29 -12.87 4.46
C TYR A 272 -0.91 -13.07 3.84
N SER A 273 -0.59 -14.31 3.47
CA SER A 273 0.68 -14.67 2.87
C SER A 273 0.51 -15.67 1.74
N GLY A 274 1.51 -15.71 0.90
CA GLY A 274 1.63 -16.67 -0.19
C GLY A 274 3.08 -17.06 -0.42
N VAL A 275 3.30 -17.88 -1.44
CA VAL A 275 4.63 -18.27 -1.92
C VAL A 275 4.74 -17.86 -3.38
N VAL A 276 5.78 -17.15 -3.74
CA VAL A 276 6.06 -16.74 -5.13
C VAL A 276 6.25 -17.98 -6.00
N THR A 277 5.52 -18.06 -7.10
CA THR A 277 5.54 -19.20 -8.01
C THR A 277 6.30 -18.87 -9.29
N ASN A 278 6.70 -19.92 -10.00
CA ASN A 278 7.33 -19.78 -11.30
C ASN A 278 6.26 -19.70 -12.40
N VAL A 279 5.65 -18.52 -12.59
CA VAL A 279 4.75 -18.28 -13.71
C VAL A 279 5.52 -17.92 -14.98
N ALA A 280 4.92 -18.19 -16.14
CA ALA A 280 5.52 -18.00 -17.45
C ALA A 280 5.85 -16.54 -17.82
N ALA A 281 5.43 -15.57 -17.00
CA ALA A 281 5.75 -14.15 -17.14
C ALA A 281 7.25 -13.81 -16.98
N ALA A 282 8.09 -14.78 -16.65
CA ALA A 282 9.53 -14.59 -16.53
C ALA A 282 10.26 -14.18 -17.80
N ASN A 283 9.57 -13.86 -18.89
CA ASN A 283 10.19 -13.29 -20.11
C ASN A 283 9.91 -11.81 -20.28
N ASP A 284 8.96 -11.27 -19.52
CA ASP A 284 8.61 -9.85 -19.54
C ASP A 284 8.94 -9.29 -18.17
N GLN A 285 9.71 -8.24 -18.13
CA GLN A 285 10.17 -7.52 -16.94
C GLN A 285 9.06 -6.72 -16.25
N GLU A 286 7.83 -7.02 -16.58
CA GLU A 286 6.69 -6.43 -15.89
C GLU A 286 6.65 -6.94 -14.45
N PRO A 287 6.51 -6.06 -13.46
CA PRO A 287 6.39 -6.47 -12.08
C PRO A 287 5.14 -7.35 -11.90
N TYR A 288 5.22 -8.28 -10.97
CA TYR A 288 4.05 -9.02 -10.52
C TYR A 288 3.17 -8.08 -9.69
N VAL A 289 1.94 -7.90 -10.13
CA VAL A 289 0.98 -7.00 -9.50
C VAL A 289 0.01 -7.81 -8.63
N ASN A 290 -0.26 -7.32 -7.44
CA ASN A 290 -1.36 -7.78 -6.60
C ASN A 290 -2.28 -6.60 -6.32
N ASN A 291 -3.49 -6.63 -6.89
CA ASN A 291 -4.49 -5.58 -6.80
C ASN A 291 -5.54 -5.92 -5.75
N VAL A 292 -5.95 -4.94 -4.96
CA VAL A 292 -7.13 -5.00 -4.10
C VAL A 292 -8.22 -4.07 -4.61
N GLU A 293 -9.45 -4.54 -4.58
CA GLU A 293 -10.68 -3.78 -4.82
C GLU A 293 -11.57 -3.88 -3.58
N LEU A 294 -12.02 -2.75 -3.07
CA LEU A 294 -12.91 -2.64 -1.93
C LEU A 294 -14.29 -2.22 -2.40
N ASP A 295 -15.30 -3.09 -2.23
CA ASP A 295 -16.72 -2.82 -2.47
C ASP A 295 -17.50 -2.86 -1.14
N TRP A 296 -18.61 -2.16 -1.08
CA TRP A 296 -19.59 -2.25 0.02
C TRP A 296 -21.03 -2.32 -0.50
N SER A 297 -21.95 -2.76 0.32
CA SER A 297 -23.31 -3.13 -0.11
C SER A 297 -24.16 -2.00 -0.71
N CYS A 298 -23.76 -0.75 -0.54
CA CYS A 298 -24.45 0.44 -1.06
C CYS A 298 -23.81 0.99 -2.33
N ASP A 299 -22.59 0.57 -2.65
CA ASP A 299 -21.84 1.13 -3.76
C ASP A 299 -22.42 0.66 -5.10
N THR A 300 -22.77 1.62 -5.95
CA THR A 300 -23.20 1.40 -7.33
C THR A 300 -22.10 1.70 -8.35
N THR A 301 -20.96 2.19 -7.88
CA THR A 301 -19.75 2.45 -8.67
C THR A 301 -18.70 1.38 -8.39
N PRO A 302 -17.73 1.15 -9.30
CA PRO A 302 -16.57 0.31 -8.97
C PRO A 302 -15.89 0.81 -7.72
N GLY A 303 -15.63 -0.10 -6.79
CA GLY A 303 -15.02 0.24 -5.51
C GLY A 303 -13.62 0.85 -5.66
N ASP A 304 -13.13 1.46 -4.61
CA ASP A 304 -11.77 1.97 -4.53
C ASP A 304 -10.76 0.82 -4.56
N SER A 305 -9.59 1.08 -5.14
CA SER A 305 -8.57 0.05 -5.34
C SER A 305 -7.17 0.55 -5.00
N ASP A 306 -6.29 -0.39 -4.67
CA ASP A 306 -4.85 -0.17 -4.51
C ASP A 306 -4.06 -1.37 -5.01
N THR A 307 -2.77 -1.19 -5.27
CA THR A 307 -1.91 -2.22 -5.86
C THR A 307 -0.57 -2.28 -5.15
N THR A 308 0.03 -3.49 -5.11
CA THR A 308 1.44 -3.68 -4.81
C THR A 308 2.14 -4.35 -5.98
N GLU A 309 3.40 -4.02 -6.16
CA GLU A 309 4.26 -4.61 -7.16
C GLU A 309 5.38 -5.42 -6.50
N THR A 310 5.75 -6.53 -7.12
CA THR A 310 6.88 -7.36 -6.69
C THR A 310 7.66 -7.80 -7.91
N THR A 311 8.94 -7.48 -7.95
CA THR A 311 9.81 -7.80 -9.08
C THR A 311 10.57 -9.10 -8.82
N VAL A 312 10.69 -9.93 -9.85
CA VAL A 312 11.51 -11.13 -9.89
C VAL A 312 12.59 -10.95 -10.94
N LEU A 313 13.83 -10.96 -10.51
CA LEU A 313 14.98 -10.56 -11.33
C LEU A 313 15.68 -11.76 -11.99
N ASN A 314 16.52 -11.44 -12.98
CA ASN A 314 17.27 -12.41 -13.76
C ASN A 314 18.77 -12.12 -13.67
N LEU A 315 19.60 -13.14 -13.62
CA LEU A 315 21.05 -13.06 -13.70
C LEU A 315 21.52 -13.58 -15.04
N GLY A 316 22.30 -12.78 -15.79
CA GLY A 316 23.03 -13.21 -16.97
C GLY A 316 24.46 -13.62 -16.67
N LEU A 317 24.94 -14.66 -17.34
CA LEU A 317 26.32 -15.11 -17.30
C LEU A 317 26.89 -15.29 -18.72
N SER A 318 28.01 -14.66 -18.99
CA SER A 318 28.78 -14.84 -20.23
C SER A 318 30.10 -15.56 -19.93
N LYS A 319 30.25 -16.81 -20.37
CA LYS A 319 31.46 -17.62 -20.19
C LYS A 319 32.38 -17.48 -21.38
N VAL A 320 33.58 -16.93 -21.14
CA VAL A 320 34.58 -16.66 -22.19
C VAL A 320 35.98 -17.11 -21.80
N ASP A 321 36.87 -17.20 -22.80
CA ASP A 321 38.31 -17.29 -22.54
C ASP A 321 38.99 -15.91 -22.49
N GLY A 322 40.26 -15.85 -22.20
CA GLY A 322 41.03 -14.60 -22.14
C GLY A 322 41.10 -13.80 -23.46
N SER A 323 40.61 -14.35 -24.56
CA SER A 323 40.47 -13.67 -25.86
C SER A 323 39.02 -13.28 -26.19
N GLY A 324 38.05 -13.50 -25.28
CA GLY A 324 36.62 -13.25 -25.47
C GLY A 324 35.88 -14.35 -26.23
N THR A 325 36.53 -15.51 -26.49
CA THR A 325 35.88 -16.63 -27.16
C THR A 325 34.89 -17.30 -26.20
N LYS A 326 33.64 -17.50 -26.63
CA LYS A 326 32.59 -18.13 -25.86
C LYS A 326 32.92 -19.60 -25.55
N LEU A 327 32.66 -20.00 -24.31
CA LEU A 327 33.01 -21.34 -23.80
C LEU A 327 31.76 -22.11 -23.37
N GLU A 328 31.59 -23.28 -23.94
CA GLU A 328 30.54 -24.23 -23.58
C GLU A 328 30.97 -25.21 -22.48
N ASN A 329 29.97 -25.85 -21.85
CA ASN A 329 30.16 -26.93 -20.88
C ASN A 329 30.88 -26.54 -19.58
N ALA A 330 30.96 -25.26 -19.23
CA ALA A 330 31.27 -24.84 -17.87
C ALA A 330 30.06 -25.11 -16.96
N GLU A 331 30.33 -25.70 -15.77
CA GLU A 331 29.28 -25.97 -14.79
C GLU A 331 29.45 -25.06 -13.58
N PHE A 332 28.35 -24.43 -13.13
CA PHE A 332 28.33 -23.55 -11.99
C PHE A 332 27.26 -23.94 -10.99
N VAL A 333 27.43 -23.51 -9.76
CA VAL A 333 26.37 -23.49 -8.72
C VAL A 333 26.29 -22.08 -8.18
N LEU A 334 25.06 -21.56 -8.10
CA LEU A 334 24.75 -20.27 -7.49
C LEU A 334 24.38 -20.49 -6.02
N TYR A 335 24.91 -19.68 -5.11
CA TYR A 335 24.65 -19.76 -3.67
C TYR A 335 24.14 -18.43 -3.15
N THR A 336 23.32 -18.50 -2.11
CA THR A 336 22.82 -17.31 -1.38
C THR A 336 23.73 -16.88 -0.24
N ASP A 337 24.81 -17.61 0.03
CA ASP A 337 25.75 -17.34 1.11
C ASP A 337 27.22 -17.42 0.66
N ALA A 338 28.08 -16.57 1.23
CA ALA A 338 29.50 -16.50 0.90
C ALA A 338 30.28 -17.79 1.22
N ALA A 339 29.78 -18.58 2.17
CA ALA A 339 30.38 -19.88 2.52
C ALA A 339 30.05 -21.00 1.52
N CYS A 340 29.19 -20.70 0.51
CA CYS A 340 28.71 -21.66 -0.49
C CYS A 340 28.09 -22.92 0.13
N THR A 341 27.27 -22.74 1.15
CA THR A 341 26.55 -23.83 1.85
C THR A 341 25.07 -23.93 1.47
N LYS A 342 24.50 -22.86 0.90
CA LYS A 342 23.09 -22.75 0.52
C LYS A 342 22.95 -22.59 -0.98
N PRO A 343 22.95 -23.69 -1.76
CA PRO A 343 22.80 -23.61 -3.21
C PRO A 343 21.38 -23.22 -3.60
N VAL A 344 21.27 -22.42 -4.65
CA VAL A 344 19.99 -22.14 -5.32
C VAL A 344 19.60 -23.36 -6.15
N LYS A 345 18.40 -23.89 -5.92
CA LYS A 345 17.84 -24.99 -6.71
C LYS A 345 17.24 -24.45 -8.01
N VAL A 346 17.51 -25.10 -9.11
CA VAL A 346 17.10 -24.63 -10.45
C VAL A 346 16.53 -25.77 -11.29
N SER A 347 15.65 -25.43 -12.21
CA SER A 347 15.21 -26.26 -13.32
C SER A 347 15.49 -25.57 -14.65
N GLY A 348 15.65 -26.35 -15.71
CA GLY A 348 15.96 -25.85 -17.04
C GLY A 348 17.18 -26.51 -17.66
N ASP A 349 17.49 -26.14 -18.91
CA ASP A 349 18.61 -26.64 -19.67
C ASP A 349 19.09 -25.63 -20.74
N ASN A 350 20.09 -26.02 -21.54
CA ASN A 350 20.56 -25.26 -22.69
C ASN A 350 20.80 -23.76 -22.43
N GLY A 351 21.29 -23.43 -21.24
CA GLY A 351 21.62 -22.05 -20.87
C GLY A 351 20.47 -21.25 -20.28
N VAL A 352 19.27 -21.81 -20.22
CA VAL A 352 18.10 -21.14 -19.63
C VAL A 352 17.65 -21.91 -18.39
N TYR A 353 17.79 -21.30 -17.24
CA TYR A 353 17.45 -21.88 -15.94
C TYR A 353 16.49 -20.98 -15.19
N LYS A 354 15.67 -21.59 -14.33
CA LYS A 354 14.75 -20.91 -13.41
C LYS A 354 14.98 -21.38 -12.01
N VAL A 355 14.86 -20.51 -11.04
CA VAL A 355 14.79 -20.90 -9.63
C VAL A 355 13.60 -21.82 -9.45
N ASP A 356 13.81 -22.99 -8.86
CA ASP A 356 12.79 -24.01 -8.64
C ASP A 356 13.06 -24.72 -7.31
N PRO A 357 12.39 -24.33 -6.23
CA PRO A 357 12.57 -24.96 -4.90
C PRO A 357 12.26 -26.45 -4.86
N ASN A 358 11.46 -26.96 -5.82
CA ASN A 358 11.09 -28.36 -5.90
C ASN A 358 12.09 -29.20 -6.70
N SER A 359 13.04 -28.58 -7.39
CA SER A 359 14.10 -29.27 -8.11
C SER A 359 15.13 -29.86 -7.15
N GLU A 360 15.77 -30.96 -7.54
CA GLU A 360 16.97 -31.46 -6.88
C GLU A 360 18.27 -30.96 -7.56
N ASN A 361 18.16 -30.34 -8.74
CA ASN A 361 19.28 -29.81 -9.48
C ASN A 361 19.69 -28.42 -8.93
N THR A 362 21.01 -28.25 -8.75
CA THR A 362 21.63 -26.98 -8.36
C THR A 362 22.66 -26.49 -9.38
N THR A 363 22.92 -27.30 -10.42
CA THR A 363 23.96 -27.04 -11.40
C THR A 363 23.40 -26.39 -12.65
N VAL A 364 23.99 -25.28 -13.06
CA VAL A 364 23.75 -24.63 -14.34
C VAL A 364 24.96 -24.84 -15.25
N LYS A 365 24.69 -24.97 -16.55
CA LYS A 365 25.74 -25.33 -17.53
C LYS A 365 25.65 -24.37 -18.74
N THR A 366 26.83 -23.87 -19.18
CA THR A 366 26.88 -22.99 -20.35
C THR A 366 26.69 -23.79 -21.65
N PRO A 367 25.81 -23.26 -22.56
CA PRO A 367 25.61 -23.81 -23.90
C PRO A 367 26.78 -23.43 -24.84
N ALA A 368 26.70 -23.84 -26.11
CA ALA A 368 27.68 -23.53 -27.14
C ALA A 368 27.95 -22.02 -27.32
N GLY A 369 26.93 -21.18 -27.07
CA GLY A 369 27.05 -19.72 -27.07
C GLY A 369 27.74 -19.13 -25.86
N GLY A 370 28.07 -19.94 -24.84
CA GLY A 370 28.73 -19.50 -23.60
C GLY A 370 27.88 -18.64 -22.67
N GLU A 371 26.65 -18.35 -23.05
CA GLU A 371 25.74 -17.49 -22.29
C GLU A 371 24.69 -18.33 -21.58
N LEU A 372 24.39 -17.99 -20.34
CA LEU A 372 23.26 -18.56 -19.62
C LEU A 372 22.54 -17.50 -18.81
N VAL A 373 21.29 -17.79 -18.51
CA VAL A 373 20.39 -16.98 -17.72
C VAL A 373 19.84 -17.81 -16.57
N ILE A 374 19.80 -17.21 -15.38
CA ILE A 374 19.10 -17.75 -14.22
C ILE A 374 17.99 -16.76 -13.86
N MET A 375 16.74 -17.19 -14.00
CA MET A 375 15.55 -16.39 -13.75
C MET A 375 14.95 -16.71 -12.38
N GLY A 376 14.23 -15.77 -11.79
CA GLY A 376 13.48 -16.01 -10.57
C GLY A 376 14.23 -15.64 -9.29
N LEU A 377 15.10 -14.63 -9.34
CA LEU A 377 15.93 -14.16 -8.22
C LEU A 377 15.33 -12.88 -7.61
N ALA A 378 15.52 -12.70 -6.31
CA ALA A 378 15.34 -11.42 -5.63
C ALA A 378 16.56 -10.53 -5.85
N GLU A 379 16.42 -9.23 -5.58
CA GLU A 379 17.54 -8.34 -5.39
C GLU A 379 18.45 -8.86 -4.25
N GLY A 380 19.76 -8.78 -4.45
CA GLY A 380 20.69 -9.21 -3.42
C GLY A 380 22.06 -9.66 -3.95
N THR A 381 22.87 -10.12 -3.01
CA THR A 381 24.22 -10.63 -3.30
C THR A 381 24.22 -12.15 -3.34
N TYR A 382 24.69 -12.69 -4.46
CA TYR A 382 24.83 -14.12 -4.69
C TYR A 382 26.29 -14.49 -4.93
N TYR A 383 26.60 -15.77 -4.81
CA TYR A 383 27.93 -16.28 -4.93
C TYR A 383 27.95 -17.41 -5.96
N LEU A 384 28.64 -17.16 -7.08
CA LEU A 384 28.73 -18.10 -8.20
C LEU A 384 30.07 -18.88 -8.12
N LYS A 385 29.97 -20.17 -8.05
CA LYS A 385 31.15 -21.06 -7.98
C LYS A 385 31.21 -21.97 -9.19
N GLU A 386 32.31 -21.91 -9.92
CA GLU A 386 32.57 -22.87 -10.99
C GLU A 386 32.91 -24.25 -10.37
N THR A 387 32.13 -25.25 -10.70
CA THR A 387 32.34 -26.63 -10.22
C THR A 387 33.06 -27.49 -11.23
N LYS A 388 33.03 -27.08 -12.52
CA LYS A 388 33.74 -27.75 -13.60
C LYS A 388 34.03 -26.75 -14.73
N ALA A 389 35.31 -26.63 -15.10
CA ALA A 389 35.73 -25.82 -16.22
C ALA A 389 35.46 -26.51 -17.57
N PRO A 390 35.36 -25.73 -18.68
CA PRO A 390 35.39 -26.26 -20.02
C PRO A 390 36.67 -27.08 -20.29
N ALA A 391 36.60 -28.05 -21.20
CA ALA A 391 37.76 -28.89 -21.54
C ALA A 391 38.93 -28.04 -22.07
N GLY A 392 40.12 -28.24 -21.48
CA GLY A 392 41.34 -27.49 -21.83
C GLY A 392 41.52 -26.15 -21.10
N TYR A 393 40.63 -25.82 -20.17
CA TYR A 393 40.70 -24.61 -19.36
C TYR A 393 40.90 -24.95 -17.87
N ASN A 394 41.55 -24.05 -17.14
CA ASN A 394 41.69 -24.16 -15.70
C ASN A 394 40.37 -23.72 -15.01
N GLN A 395 39.95 -24.50 -14.02
CA GLN A 395 38.85 -24.16 -13.16
C GLN A 395 39.19 -22.95 -12.30
N LEU A 396 38.20 -22.06 -12.10
CA LEU A 396 38.35 -20.93 -11.21
C LEU A 396 38.51 -21.40 -9.76
N SER A 397 39.51 -20.87 -9.07
CA SER A 397 39.77 -21.15 -7.64
C SER A 397 38.85 -20.38 -6.73
N ASP A 398 38.45 -19.21 -7.18
CA ASP A 398 37.69 -18.24 -6.38
C ASP A 398 36.22 -18.26 -6.73
N THR A 399 35.38 -17.99 -5.73
CA THR A 399 33.95 -17.76 -5.90
C THR A 399 33.77 -16.35 -6.39
N ILE A 400 32.86 -16.16 -7.36
CA ILE A 400 32.49 -14.86 -7.93
C ILE A 400 31.36 -14.32 -7.14
N THR A 401 31.51 -13.11 -6.60
CA THR A 401 30.40 -12.35 -6.00
C THR A 401 29.63 -11.66 -7.10
N VAL A 402 28.30 -11.85 -7.12
CA VAL A 402 27.37 -11.26 -8.09
C VAL A 402 26.32 -10.48 -7.33
N VAL A 403 26.12 -9.20 -7.68
CA VAL A 403 25.03 -8.38 -7.16
C VAL A 403 23.93 -8.37 -8.21
N VAL A 404 22.73 -8.75 -7.82
CA VAL A 404 21.51 -8.66 -8.64
C VAL A 404 20.72 -7.45 -8.15
N ASP A 405 20.49 -6.48 -9.01
CA ASP A 405 19.74 -5.25 -8.73
C ASP A 405 18.96 -4.80 -9.98
N GLU A 406 18.01 -3.87 -9.80
CA GLU A 406 17.16 -3.35 -10.88
C GLU A 406 17.83 -2.30 -11.77
N GLU A 407 18.98 -1.74 -11.37
CA GLU A 407 19.55 -0.56 -12.05
C GLU A 407 20.39 -0.91 -13.29
N THR A 408 20.95 -2.12 -13.34
CA THR A 408 21.90 -2.53 -14.38
C THR A 408 21.32 -3.59 -15.32
N GLY A 409 20.35 -3.18 -16.15
CA GLY A 409 19.73 -4.07 -17.12
C GLY A 409 20.59 -4.39 -18.34
N TYR A 410 20.61 -5.67 -18.74
CA TYR A 410 21.21 -6.16 -19.99
C TYR A 410 20.22 -7.04 -20.72
N THR A 411 20.43 -7.21 -22.04
CA THR A 411 19.69 -8.19 -22.81
C THR A 411 20.60 -9.30 -23.29
N TYR A 412 20.19 -10.56 -23.13
CA TYR A 412 20.82 -11.74 -23.73
C TYR A 412 19.85 -12.45 -24.67
N THR A 413 20.37 -12.91 -25.82
CA THR A 413 19.60 -13.73 -26.74
C THR A 413 20.16 -15.15 -26.76
N ILE A 414 19.36 -16.11 -26.35
CA ILE A 414 19.71 -17.55 -26.33
C ILE A 414 18.64 -18.30 -27.12
N GLY A 415 19.07 -19.05 -28.14
CA GLY A 415 18.13 -19.83 -28.94
C GLY A 415 17.09 -19.00 -29.70
N GLY A 416 17.37 -17.71 -29.98
CA GLY A 416 16.46 -16.78 -30.66
C GLY A 416 15.46 -16.09 -29.72
N VAL A 417 15.53 -16.31 -28.42
CA VAL A 417 14.74 -15.63 -27.40
C VAL A 417 15.62 -14.58 -26.71
N THR A 418 15.14 -13.35 -26.61
CA THR A 418 15.81 -12.27 -25.88
C THR A 418 15.35 -12.27 -24.44
N TYR A 419 16.30 -12.25 -23.50
CA TYR A 419 16.08 -12.13 -22.07
C TYR A 419 16.60 -10.78 -21.60
N GLU A 420 15.79 -10.06 -20.86
CA GLU A 420 16.26 -8.91 -20.10
C GLU A 420 16.88 -9.39 -18.80
N ILE A 421 17.95 -8.76 -18.37
CA ILE A 421 18.77 -9.19 -17.23
C ILE A 421 19.18 -7.96 -16.47
N PHE A 422 18.90 -7.94 -15.19
CA PHE A 422 19.25 -6.81 -14.32
C PHE A 422 20.73 -6.83 -13.91
N ASN A 423 21.40 -7.95 -14.02
CA ASN A 423 22.84 -8.06 -13.81
C ASN A 423 23.44 -9.07 -14.79
N SER A 424 24.67 -8.80 -15.25
CA SER A 424 25.42 -9.74 -16.08
C SER A 424 26.85 -9.86 -15.58
N THR A 425 27.36 -11.10 -15.56
CA THR A 425 28.71 -11.42 -15.11
C THR A 425 29.49 -12.09 -16.23
N GLU A 426 30.57 -11.44 -16.69
CA GLU A 426 31.53 -12.07 -17.57
C GLU A 426 32.51 -12.92 -16.75
N VAL A 427 32.56 -14.21 -17.06
CA VAL A 427 33.41 -15.19 -16.34
C VAL A 427 34.48 -15.72 -17.29
N VAL A 428 35.73 -15.41 -16.99
CA VAL A 428 36.90 -15.72 -17.85
C VAL A 428 37.62 -16.91 -17.32
N ASN A 429 37.81 -17.98 -18.15
CA ASN A 429 38.74 -19.06 -17.88
C ASN A 429 39.98 -18.94 -18.79
N ASN A 430 41.13 -19.15 -18.21
CA ASN A 430 42.38 -19.21 -18.94
C ASN A 430 42.68 -20.66 -19.33
N LYS A 431 43.31 -20.83 -20.52
CA LYS A 431 43.79 -22.15 -20.92
C LYS A 431 44.80 -22.66 -19.95
N GLY A 432 44.72 -23.95 -19.64
CA GLY A 432 45.73 -24.65 -18.86
C GLY A 432 47.07 -24.50 -19.52
N VAL A 433 48.07 -24.07 -18.79
CA VAL A 433 49.47 -24.17 -19.26
C VAL A 433 49.80 -25.64 -19.17
N GLU A 434 50.03 -26.29 -20.32
CA GLU A 434 50.68 -27.61 -20.30
C GLU A 434 52.03 -27.45 -19.59
N LEU A 435 52.12 -28.01 -18.40
CA LEU A 435 53.41 -28.13 -17.77
C LEU A 435 54.29 -28.96 -18.72
N PRO A 436 55.52 -28.51 -19.02
CA PRO A 436 56.42 -29.29 -19.86
C PRO A 436 56.47 -30.71 -19.30
N SER A 437 56.10 -31.68 -20.12
CA SER A 437 56.21 -33.06 -19.71
C SER A 437 57.66 -33.34 -19.35
N THR A 438 57.88 -33.82 -18.13
CA THR A 438 59.29 -34.12 -17.63
C THR A 438 60.00 -35.17 -18.45
N GLY A 439 59.45 -35.65 -19.56
CA GLY A 439 60.00 -36.53 -20.58
C GLY A 439 60.12 -35.93 -21.97
N GLY A 440 59.77 -34.64 -22.19
CA GLY A 440 59.83 -34.00 -23.48
C GLY A 440 61.21 -33.35 -23.81
N GLN A 441 61.29 -32.76 -24.99
CA GLN A 441 62.58 -32.17 -25.50
C GLN A 441 63.24 -31.14 -24.57
N GLY A 442 62.46 -30.49 -23.68
CA GLY A 442 62.97 -29.55 -22.68
C GLY A 442 63.80 -30.20 -21.61
N THR A 443 63.47 -31.42 -21.16
CA THR A 443 64.24 -32.18 -20.20
C THR A 443 65.53 -32.69 -20.83
N MET A 444 65.47 -33.07 -22.11
CA MET A 444 66.65 -33.44 -22.85
C MET A 444 67.67 -32.29 -23.02
N LEU A 445 67.12 -31.07 -23.30
CA LEU A 445 67.92 -29.85 -23.39
C LEU A 445 68.58 -29.49 -22.04
N MET A 446 67.86 -29.59 -20.95
CA MET A 446 68.38 -29.31 -19.60
C MET A 446 69.42 -30.35 -19.16
N ILE A 447 69.19 -31.62 -19.50
CA ILE A 447 70.15 -32.68 -19.21
C ILE A 447 71.43 -32.52 -20.06
N THR A 448 71.31 -32.14 -21.37
CA THR A 448 72.43 -31.85 -22.24
C THR A 448 73.24 -30.63 -21.82
N ILE A 449 72.58 -29.52 -21.42
CA ILE A 449 73.20 -28.30 -20.90
C ILE A 449 73.90 -28.64 -19.53
N GLY A 450 73.22 -29.37 -18.63
CA GLY A 450 73.79 -29.78 -17.33
C GLY A 450 74.96 -30.67 -17.48
N THR A 451 74.97 -31.64 -18.41
CA THR A 451 76.10 -32.51 -18.66
C THR A 451 77.27 -31.78 -19.32
N MET A 452 77.08 -30.87 -20.26
CA MET A 452 78.10 -30.02 -20.80
C MET A 452 78.74 -29.10 -19.77
N MET A 453 77.94 -28.48 -18.85
CA MET A 453 78.54 -27.71 -17.76
C MET A 453 79.33 -28.55 -16.78
N ALA A 454 78.87 -29.75 -16.43
CA ALA A 454 79.61 -30.68 -15.59
C ALA A 454 80.96 -31.12 -16.25
N PHE A 455 80.92 -31.37 -17.56
CA PHE A 455 82.22 -31.70 -18.32
C PHE A 455 83.13 -30.45 -18.34
N ALA A 456 82.68 -29.28 -18.59
CA ALA A 456 83.44 -28.02 -18.59
C ALA A 456 84.07 -27.78 -17.21
N PHE A 457 83.33 -28.01 -16.10
CA PHE A 457 83.80 -27.90 -14.73
C PHE A 457 84.91 -28.99 -14.44
N ALA A 458 84.72 -30.22 -14.89
CA ALA A 458 85.70 -31.30 -14.71
C ALA A 458 86.99 -30.99 -15.48
N VAL A 459 86.88 -30.45 -16.71
CA VAL A 459 88.10 -30.03 -17.49
C VAL A 459 88.81 -28.88 -16.78
N LEU A 460 88.09 -27.91 -16.23
CA LEU A 460 88.63 -26.76 -15.48
C LEU A 460 89.39 -27.24 -14.23
N LEU A 461 88.82 -28.19 -13.49
CA LEU A 461 89.45 -28.77 -12.30
C LEU A 461 90.71 -29.57 -12.64
N ILE A 462 90.69 -30.30 -13.75
CA ILE A 462 91.85 -31.06 -14.22
C ILE A 462 92.99 -30.13 -14.70
N THR A 463 92.64 -29.06 -15.41
CA THR A 463 93.61 -28.04 -15.86
C THR A 463 94.16 -27.22 -14.69
N GLN A 464 93.39 -26.86 -13.67
CA GLN A 464 93.87 -26.23 -12.46
C GLN A 464 94.84 -27.17 -11.67
N LYS A 465 94.51 -28.47 -11.54
CA LYS A 465 95.34 -29.42 -10.91
C LYS A 465 96.66 -29.72 -11.65
N LYS A 466 96.63 -29.64 -12.99
CA LYS A 466 97.88 -29.73 -13.81
C LYS A 466 98.76 -28.48 -13.70
N MET A 467 98.19 -27.30 -13.62
CA MET A 467 98.93 -26.02 -13.45
C MET A 467 99.55 -25.90 -12.07
N SER A 468 98.92 -26.43 -11.01
CA SER A 468 99.53 -26.45 -9.67
C SER A 468 100.72 -27.47 -9.51
N VAL A 469 100.86 -28.44 -10.39
CA VAL A 469 101.95 -29.42 -10.38
C VAL A 469 103.17 -28.88 -11.17
N TYR A 470 103.08 -27.76 -11.89
CA TYR A 470 104.25 -27.18 -12.64
C TYR A 470 104.81 -25.90 -11.93
N HIS A 471 104.40 -25.64 -10.69
CA HIS A 471 104.91 -24.53 -9.89
C HIS A 471 105.56 -24.94 -8.56
N ASP A 472 105.99 -26.26 -8.44
CA ASP A 472 106.90 -26.69 -7.40
C ASP A 472 108.26 -27.10 -8.01
#